data_891e3485b62b21200c894ae90af5deae
#
_entry.id   891e3485b62b21200c894ae90af5deae
#
_cell.length_a   1.000
_cell.length_b   1.000
_cell.length_c   1.000
_cell.angle_alpha   90.00
_cell.angle_beta   90.00
_cell.angle_gamma   90.00
#
_symmetry.space_group_name_H-M   'P 1'
#
loop_
_entity.id
_entity.type
_entity.pdbx_description
1 polymer ?
#
loop_
_entity_poly.entity_id
_entity_poly.type
_entity_poly.pdbx_seq_one_letter_code
_entity_poly.pdbx_strand_id
1 'polypeptide(L)'
;GLKEQLDQSRAELDQAKREGNFAKAGELQYGRIPELEKQLGEAEGREGEALVAEAVRPEQIAEVVERWTGIPTTKMLEGEKEKLLKMEEELGRRVIGQRAAVEAVSKAVRRARAGLSDENRPLGSFLFLGPTGVGKTELTKALAEYLFDDDNAMVRIDMSEFMEKHSVARLIGAPPGYVGYDEGGVLTEAVRRRPYQVVLFDEVEKAHPDVFNVLLQVLDDGRLTDGQGRTVDFKQTLIILTSNLGARALSELPEGADASAAKAEVMEAVRAHFRPEFLNRLDEQIIFDRLNRADMSGIVEIQLHRLEKRLAARKITLDLDATAKAWLAEEGYDPVFGARPLKRVIQRQLQDPLAEMLLSGEVLDGSVIRVTAGPEGLLIGDRVVKSQR
;
A
#
# COMPACT_ATOMS: atom_id res chain seq x y z
N GLY A 1 4.90 -47.16 -2.77
CA GLY A 1 4.68 -46.31 -3.94
C GLY A 1 5.81 -46.38 -4.99
N LEU A 2 5.87 -45.41 -5.88
CA LEU A 2 6.87 -45.38 -6.96
C LEU A 2 8.33 -45.37 -6.45
N LYS A 3 8.63 -44.71 -5.33
CA LYS A 3 9.95 -44.71 -4.70
C LYS A 3 10.36 -46.11 -4.24
N GLU A 4 9.46 -46.85 -3.63
CA GLU A 4 9.71 -48.23 -3.19
C GLU A 4 9.98 -49.16 -4.37
N GLN A 5 9.22 -49.02 -5.45
CA GLN A 5 9.44 -49.79 -6.68
C GLN A 5 10.77 -49.47 -7.34
N LEU A 6 11.17 -48.19 -7.31
CA LEU A 6 12.47 -47.77 -7.83
C LEU A 6 13.63 -48.35 -6.99
N ASP A 7 13.53 -48.29 -5.67
CA ASP A 7 14.55 -48.84 -4.76
C ASP A 7 14.65 -50.36 -4.88
N GLN A 8 13.50 -51.05 -5.00
CA GLN A 8 13.45 -52.50 -5.24
C GLN A 8 14.09 -52.86 -6.58
N SER A 9 13.79 -52.09 -7.64
CA SER A 9 14.35 -52.33 -8.98
C SER A 9 15.87 -52.09 -9.00
N ARG A 10 16.38 -51.12 -8.26
CA ARG A 10 17.82 -50.88 -8.08
C ARG A 10 18.50 -52.03 -7.32
N ALA A 11 17.87 -52.54 -6.28
CA ALA A 11 18.37 -53.71 -5.53
C ALA A 11 18.41 -54.98 -6.43
N GLU A 12 17.38 -55.20 -7.21
CA GLU A 12 17.33 -56.32 -8.18
C GLU A 12 18.39 -56.18 -9.28
N LEU A 13 18.67 -54.97 -9.72
CA LEU A 13 19.75 -54.68 -10.67
C LEU A 13 21.11 -55.09 -10.10
N ASP A 14 21.41 -54.69 -8.86
CA ASP A 14 22.65 -55.03 -8.19
C ASP A 14 22.79 -56.53 -7.99
N GLN A 15 21.73 -57.22 -7.64
CA GLN A 15 21.70 -58.66 -7.48
C GLN A 15 21.94 -59.36 -8.82
N ALA A 16 21.25 -58.91 -9.91
CA ALA A 16 21.42 -59.48 -11.26
C ALA A 16 22.85 -59.31 -11.78
N LYS A 17 23.50 -58.18 -11.46
CA LYS A 17 24.93 -57.95 -11.79
C LYS A 17 25.85 -58.92 -11.04
N ARG A 18 25.58 -59.16 -9.74
CA ARG A 18 26.35 -60.12 -8.93
C ARG A 18 26.24 -61.56 -9.37
N GLU A 19 25.04 -61.97 -9.83
CA GLU A 19 24.74 -63.27 -10.33
C GLU A 19 25.14 -63.49 -11.80
N GLY A 20 25.65 -62.48 -12.47
CA GLY A 20 26.06 -62.52 -13.87
C GLY A 20 24.88 -62.64 -14.88
N ASN A 21 23.66 -62.33 -14.46
CA ASN A 21 22.50 -62.27 -15.30
C ASN A 21 22.40 -60.94 -16.04
N PHE A 22 23.19 -60.79 -17.09
CA PHE A 22 23.27 -59.54 -17.84
C PHE A 22 22.03 -59.16 -18.62
N ALA A 23 21.21 -60.15 -19.03
CA ALA A 23 19.95 -59.88 -19.69
C ALA A 23 18.94 -59.16 -18.76
N LYS A 24 18.78 -59.65 -17.52
CA LYS A 24 17.92 -59.04 -16.51
C LYS A 24 18.51 -57.70 -16.06
N ALA A 25 19.81 -57.60 -15.91
CA ALA A 25 20.47 -56.33 -15.56
C ALA A 25 20.25 -55.26 -16.64
N GLY A 26 20.35 -55.60 -17.92
CA GLY A 26 20.05 -54.71 -19.04
C GLY A 26 18.59 -54.22 -19.08
N GLU A 27 17.63 -55.12 -18.86
CA GLU A 27 16.23 -54.81 -18.83
C GLU A 27 15.89 -53.82 -17.68
N LEU A 28 16.46 -54.06 -16.51
CA LEU A 28 16.30 -53.17 -15.38
C LEU A 28 16.95 -51.79 -15.55
N GLN A 29 18.21 -51.78 -16.04
CA GLN A 29 19.01 -50.57 -16.17
C GLN A 29 18.54 -49.65 -17.30
N TYR A 30 18.10 -50.19 -18.41
CA TYR A 30 17.73 -49.41 -19.60
C TYR A 30 16.24 -49.35 -19.86
N GLY A 31 15.41 -50.14 -19.19
CA GLY A 31 13.96 -50.18 -19.35
C GLY A 31 13.21 -49.72 -18.11
N ARG A 32 13.19 -50.56 -17.07
CA ARG A 32 12.31 -50.34 -15.91
C ARG A 32 12.70 -49.19 -15.00
N ILE A 33 13.98 -49.03 -14.73
CA ILE A 33 14.48 -47.95 -13.84
C ILE A 33 14.26 -46.56 -14.48
N PRO A 34 14.63 -46.29 -15.75
CA PRO A 34 14.36 -45.02 -16.41
C PRO A 34 12.83 -44.70 -16.47
N GLU A 35 11.99 -45.70 -16.71
CA GLU A 35 10.55 -45.50 -16.73
C GLU A 35 9.99 -45.12 -15.36
N LEU A 36 10.45 -45.78 -14.29
CA LEU A 36 10.05 -45.43 -12.92
C LEU A 36 10.57 -44.05 -12.49
N GLU A 37 11.78 -43.69 -12.90
CA GLU A 37 12.32 -42.33 -12.67
C GLU A 37 11.51 -41.26 -13.37
N LYS A 38 11.07 -41.52 -14.61
CA LYS A 38 10.18 -40.62 -15.34
C LYS A 38 8.83 -40.48 -14.68
N GLN A 39 8.20 -41.60 -14.30
CA GLN A 39 6.90 -41.58 -13.60
C GLN A 39 7.00 -40.90 -12.24
N LEU A 40 8.10 -41.05 -11.52
CA LEU A 40 8.35 -40.35 -10.25
C LEU A 40 8.48 -38.85 -10.47
N GLY A 41 9.24 -38.41 -11.49
CA GLY A 41 9.37 -37.00 -11.86
C GLY A 41 8.04 -36.35 -12.27
N GLU A 42 7.20 -37.09 -13.02
CA GLU A 42 5.85 -36.64 -13.38
C GLU A 42 4.90 -36.57 -12.17
N ALA A 43 5.00 -37.51 -11.24
CA ALA A 43 4.22 -37.53 -10.01
C ALA A 43 4.62 -36.39 -9.06
N GLU A 44 5.93 -36.13 -8.92
CA GLU A 44 6.46 -34.99 -8.13
C GLU A 44 6.05 -33.64 -8.75
N GLY A 45 5.97 -33.55 -10.08
CA GLY A 45 5.45 -32.37 -10.77
C GLY A 45 3.94 -32.12 -10.53
N ARG A 46 3.15 -33.20 -10.31
CA ARG A 46 1.72 -33.11 -9.97
C ARG A 46 1.43 -32.86 -8.50
N GLU A 47 2.35 -33.17 -7.60
CA GLU A 47 2.21 -32.94 -6.16
C GLU A 47 2.15 -31.43 -5.80
N GLY A 48 2.56 -30.54 -6.70
CA GLY A 48 2.35 -29.10 -6.55
C GLY A 48 0.87 -28.66 -6.49
N GLU A 49 -0.05 -29.53 -6.91
CA GLU A 49 -1.51 -29.31 -6.88
C GLU A 49 -2.23 -30.07 -5.75
N ALA A 50 -1.53 -30.87 -4.97
CA ALA A 50 -2.14 -31.69 -3.92
C ALA A 50 -2.36 -30.90 -2.63
N LEU A 51 -3.51 -31.11 -1.96
CA LEU A 51 -3.87 -30.52 -0.66
C LEU A 51 -2.92 -30.91 0.48
N VAL A 52 -2.14 -31.98 0.33
CA VAL A 52 -1.16 -32.47 1.29
C VAL A 52 0.16 -32.75 0.57
N ALA A 53 1.19 -31.99 0.88
CA ALA A 53 2.53 -32.20 0.35
C ALA A 53 3.34 -33.17 1.22
N GLU A 54 4.13 -34.07 0.59
CA GLU A 54 5.03 -34.98 1.31
C GLU A 54 6.30 -34.29 1.86
N ALA A 55 6.63 -33.09 1.38
CA ALA A 55 7.78 -32.32 1.83
C ALA A 55 7.39 -30.90 2.15
N VAL A 56 7.94 -30.35 3.23
CA VAL A 56 7.76 -28.94 3.59
C VAL A 56 8.76 -28.11 2.81
N ARG A 57 8.24 -27.16 2.02
CA ARG A 57 9.04 -26.20 1.23
C ARG A 57 9.11 -24.84 1.92
N PRO A 58 10.14 -24.02 1.64
CA PRO A 58 10.26 -22.68 2.22
C PRO A 58 9.02 -21.81 2.01
N GLU A 59 8.33 -21.93 0.85
CA GLU A 59 7.12 -21.19 0.54
C GLU A 59 5.95 -21.56 1.47
N GLN A 60 5.85 -22.81 1.87
CA GLN A 60 4.83 -23.29 2.82
C GLN A 60 5.07 -22.78 4.23
N ILE A 61 6.33 -22.69 4.65
CA ILE A 61 6.71 -22.09 5.94
C ILE A 61 6.37 -20.60 5.93
N ALA A 62 6.69 -19.90 4.83
CA ALA A 62 6.34 -18.50 4.64
C ALA A 62 4.84 -18.26 4.71
N GLU A 63 4.01 -19.12 4.08
CA GLU A 63 2.55 -19.06 4.14
C GLU A 63 2.00 -19.24 5.55
N VAL A 64 2.55 -20.17 6.33
CA VAL A 64 2.16 -20.37 7.74
C VAL A 64 2.51 -19.15 8.59
N VAL A 65 3.70 -18.60 8.42
CA VAL A 65 4.14 -17.39 9.12
C VAL A 65 3.24 -16.20 8.77
N GLU A 66 2.85 -16.07 7.51
CA GLU A 66 1.91 -15.03 7.06
C GLU A 66 0.55 -15.16 7.73
N ARG A 67 0.00 -16.39 7.84
CA ARG A 67 -1.27 -16.63 8.55
C ARG A 67 -1.20 -16.28 10.03
N TRP A 68 -0.09 -16.56 10.70
CA TRP A 68 0.06 -16.32 12.13
C TRP A 68 0.34 -14.87 12.48
N THR A 69 1.10 -14.18 11.64
CA THR A 69 1.60 -12.83 11.93
C THR A 69 0.87 -11.73 11.15
N GLY A 70 0.12 -12.08 10.09
CA GLY A 70 -0.44 -11.12 9.16
C GLY A 70 0.60 -10.44 8.26
N ILE A 71 1.86 -10.90 8.28
CA ILE A 71 2.96 -10.36 7.49
C ILE A 71 2.99 -11.09 6.14
N PRO A 72 2.96 -10.38 4.99
CA PRO A 72 2.96 -10.98 3.65
C PRO A 72 4.34 -11.54 3.28
N THR A 73 4.69 -12.71 3.81
CA THR A 73 5.99 -13.36 3.61
C THR A 73 6.12 -14.05 2.25
N THR A 74 5.04 -14.50 1.65
CA THR A 74 5.03 -15.17 0.35
C THR A 74 5.52 -14.27 -0.77
N LYS A 75 5.14 -12.99 -0.78
CA LYS A 75 5.65 -12.00 -1.73
C LYS A 75 7.07 -11.54 -1.45
N MET A 76 7.58 -11.70 -0.23
CA MET A 76 8.99 -11.41 0.10
C MET A 76 9.95 -12.40 -0.55
N LEU A 77 9.51 -13.61 -0.89
CA LEU A 77 10.32 -14.65 -1.55
C LEU A 77 10.34 -14.48 -3.07
N GLU A 78 9.34 -13.84 -3.68
CA GLU A 78 9.21 -13.68 -5.12
C GLU A 78 9.61 -12.26 -5.56
N GLY A 79 10.84 -12.10 -6.05
CA GLY A 79 11.20 -10.90 -6.80
C GLY A 79 11.16 -9.58 -6.03
N GLU A 80 11.42 -9.58 -4.72
CA GLU A 80 11.49 -8.35 -3.91
C GLU A 80 12.42 -7.31 -4.51
N LYS A 81 13.56 -7.76 -5.08
CA LYS A 81 14.51 -6.87 -5.76
C LYS A 81 13.90 -6.19 -6.97
N GLU A 82 13.20 -6.93 -7.82
CA GLU A 82 12.51 -6.37 -9.00
C GLU A 82 11.40 -5.40 -8.59
N LYS A 83 10.64 -5.76 -7.57
CA LYS A 83 9.59 -4.93 -7.01
C LYS A 83 10.14 -3.58 -6.55
N LEU A 84 11.22 -3.57 -5.78
CA LEU A 84 11.86 -2.34 -5.30
C LEU A 84 12.45 -1.50 -6.44
N LEU A 85 12.96 -2.11 -7.50
CA LEU A 85 13.49 -1.41 -8.66
C LEU A 85 12.40 -0.75 -9.53
N LYS A 86 11.19 -1.28 -9.52
CA LYS A 86 10.02 -0.74 -10.26
C LYS A 86 9.11 0.13 -9.42
N MET A 87 9.53 0.49 -8.22
CA MET A 87 8.67 1.16 -7.23
C MET A 87 8.14 2.50 -7.73
N GLU A 88 8.96 3.33 -8.37
CA GLU A 88 8.54 4.63 -8.92
C GLU A 88 7.47 4.48 -9.99
N GLU A 89 7.63 3.52 -10.88
CA GLU A 89 6.67 3.28 -11.95
C GLU A 89 5.31 2.84 -11.39
N GLU A 90 5.31 1.87 -10.50
CA GLU A 90 4.08 1.33 -9.92
C GLU A 90 3.35 2.34 -9.03
N LEU A 91 4.08 3.08 -8.19
CA LEU A 91 3.49 4.14 -7.38
C LEU A 91 3.00 5.31 -8.24
N GLY A 92 3.71 5.64 -9.30
CA GLY A 92 3.33 6.71 -10.23
C GLY A 92 2.03 6.46 -10.98
N ARG A 93 1.65 5.21 -11.20
CA ARG A 93 0.35 4.84 -11.76
C ARG A 93 -0.81 5.16 -10.84
N ARG A 94 -0.59 5.15 -9.54
CA ARG A 94 -1.62 5.37 -8.52
C ARG A 94 -1.63 6.80 -7.99
N VAL A 95 -0.49 7.47 -7.97
CA VAL A 95 -0.32 8.83 -7.45
C VAL A 95 0.10 9.75 -8.58
N ILE A 96 -0.83 10.59 -9.01
CA ILE A 96 -0.65 11.48 -10.14
C ILE A 96 -0.12 12.85 -9.69
N GLY A 97 0.81 13.42 -10.47
CA GLY A 97 1.30 14.79 -10.27
C GLY A 97 2.34 14.97 -9.16
N GLN A 98 2.85 13.88 -8.55
CA GLN A 98 3.76 13.92 -7.41
C GLN A 98 5.04 13.11 -7.65
N ARG A 99 5.63 13.26 -8.82
CA ARG A 99 6.81 12.49 -9.21
C ARG A 99 7.99 12.62 -8.25
N ALA A 100 8.28 13.82 -7.80
CA ALA A 100 9.39 14.07 -6.87
C ALA A 100 9.18 13.37 -5.52
N ALA A 101 7.95 13.35 -5.00
CA ALA A 101 7.60 12.64 -3.79
C ALA A 101 7.76 11.12 -3.95
N VAL A 102 7.26 10.57 -5.04
CA VAL A 102 7.40 9.14 -5.36
C VAL A 102 8.86 8.72 -5.48
N GLU A 103 9.68 9.51 -6.17
CA GLU A 103 11.12 9.25 -6.31
C GLU A 103 11.86 9.28 -4.97
N ALA A 104 11.61 10.29 -4.15
CA ALA A 104 12.29 10.45 -2.86
C ALA A 104 11.97 9.30 -1.90
N VAL A 105 10.71 8.92 -1.78
CA VAL A 105 10.27 7.79 -0.95
C VAL A 105 10.84 6.48 -1.47
N SER A 106 10.79 6.24 -2.77
CA SER A 106 11.30 5.02 -3.38
C SER A 106 12.80 4.83 -3.16
N LYS A 107 13.58 5.88 -3.31
CA LYS A 107 15.03 5.86 -3.05
C LYS A 107 15.36 5.55 -1.59
N ALA A 108 14.65 6.15 -0.65
CA ALA A 108 14.87 5.92 0.78
C ALA A 108 14.50 4.48 1.19
N VAL A 109 13.38 3.96 0.69
CA VAL A 109 12.97 2.57 0.95
C VAL A 109 13.98 1.58 0.37
N ARG A 110 14.43 1.78 -0.86
CA ARG A 110 15.49 0.94 -1.46
C ARG A 110 16.76 0.95 -0.65
N ARG A 111 17.22 2.11 -0.21
CA ARG A 111 18.41 2.26 0.63
C ARG A 111 18.30 1.47 1.93
N ALA A 112 17.15 1.56 2.60
CA ALA A 112 16.88 0.80 3.82
C ALA A 112 16.86 -0.72 3.57
N ARG A 113 16.20 -1.15 2.50
CA ARG A 113 16.11 -2.58 2.14
C ARG A 113 17.45 -3.17 1.66
N ALA A 114 18.30 -2.35 1.08
CA ALA A 114 19.66 -2.75 0.70
C ALA A 114 20.65 -2.81 1.88
N GLY A 115 20.21 -2.45 3.10
CA GLY A 115 21.07 -2.46 4.28
C GLY A 115 22.05 -1.28 4.36
N LEU A 116 21.79 -0.21 3.63
CA LEU A 116 22.68 0.97 3.55
C LEU A 116 22.25 2.11 4.48
N SER A 117 21.15 1.95 5.21
CA SER A 117 20.69 2.89 6.23
C SER A 117 20.93 2.38 7.64
N ASP A 118 20.77 3.25 8.64
CA ASP A 118 20.93 2.90 10.04
C ASP A 118 19.92 1.83 10.47
N GLU A 119 20.42 0.72 11.01
CA GLU A 119 19.64 -0.44 11.43
C GLU A 119 18.68 -0.14 12.61
N ASN A 120 18.94 0.93 13.37
CA ASN A 120 18.13 1.32 14.52
C ASN A 120 17.01 2.30 14.19
N ARG A 121 16.77 2.56 12.93
CA ARG A 121 15.71 3.48 12.47
C ARG A 121 14.56 2.73 11.83
N PRO A 122 13.36 3.34 11.74
CA PRO A 122 12.29 2.85 10.89
C PRO A 122 12.74 2.63 9.44
N LEU A 123 11.99 1.87 8.69
CA LEU A 123 12.24 1.59 7.27
C LEU A 123 12.38 2.87 6.43
N GLY A 124 11.65 3.90 6.80
CA GLY A 124 11.72 5.23 6.26
C GLY A 124 10.92 6.19 7.13
N SER A 125 11.25 7.47 7.07
CA SER A 125 10.57 8.54 7.79
C SER A 125 10.50 9.81 6.94
N PHE A 126 9.28 10.30 6.69
CA PHE A 126 9.03 11.40 5.77
C PHE A 126 8.06 12.40 6.34
N LEU A 127 8.34 13.68 6.10
CA LEU A 127 7.39 14.76 6.32
C LEU A 127 6.80 15.20 4.99
N PHE A 128 5.50 15.01 4.83
CA PHE A 128 4.74 15.42 3.66
C PHE A 128 4.10 16.79 3.90
N LEU A 129 4.44 17.73 3.07
CA LEU A 129 4.00 19.12 3.12
C LEU A 129 3.16 19.47 1.90
N GLY A 130 2.33 20.47 2.02
CA GLY A 130 1.53 20.96 0.90
C GLY A 130 0.04 21.04 1.22
N PRO A 131 -0.74 21.60 0.28
CA PRO A 131 -2.17 21.79 0.46
C PRO A 131 -2.94 20.48 0.57
N THR A 132 -4.19 20.56 1.00
CA THR A 132 -5.10 19.42 1.04
C THR A 132 -5.47 18.97 -0.37
N GLY A 133 -5.65 17.67 -0.57
CA GLY A 133 -6.15 17.10 -1.84
C GLY A 133 -5.12 16.96 -2.95
N VAL A 134 -3.83 16.99 -2.62
CA VAL A 134 -2.71 16.87 -3.60
C VAL A 134 -2.13 15.45 -3.70
N GLY A 135 -2.63 14.50 -2.89
CA GLY A 135 -2.20 13.11 -2.96
C GLY A 135 -1.36 12.59 -1.80
N LYS A 136 -1.21 13.34 -0.70
CA LYS A 136 -0.44 12.89 0.48
C LYS A 136 -1.00 11.59 1.07
N THR A 137 -2.29 11.51 1.28
CA THR A 137 -2.97 10.30 1.77
C THR A 137 -2.95 9.18 0.74
N GLU A 138 -3.13 9.48 -0.54
CA GLU A 138 -3.08 8.48 -1.61
C GLU A 138 -1.70 7.83 -1.72
N LEU A 139 -0.64 8.61 -1.63
CA LEU A 139 0.71 8.05 -1.61
C LEU A 139 0.93 7.15 -0.39
N THR A 140 0.43 7.54 0.76
CA THR A 140 0.53 6.74 1.99
C THR A 140 -0.17 5.39 1.84
N LYS A 141 -1.40 5.37 1.31
CA LYS A 141 -2.14 4.13 1.01
C LYS A 141 -1.45 3.28 -0.06
N ALA A 142 -0.94 3.92 -1.10
CA ALA A 142 -0.21 3.24 -2.17
C ALA A 142 1.06 2.55 -1.64
N LEU A 143 1.77 3.19 -0.73
CA LEU A 143 2.94 2.61 -0.05
C LEU A 143 2.57 1.42 0.82
N ALA A 144 1.46 1.50 1.57
CA ALA A 144 0.97 0.39 2.38
C ALA A 144 0.65 -0.83 1.51
N GLU A 145 -0.07 -0.65 0.41
CA GLU A 145 -0.38 -1.72 -0.52
C GLU A 145 0.86 -2.26 -1.22
N TYR A 146 1.74 -1.40 -1.67
CA TYR A 146 2.92 -1.81 -2.41
C TYR A 146 3.94 -2.57 -1.56
N LEU A 147 4.22 -2.07 -0.36
CA LEU A 147 5.24 -2.65 0.53
C LEU A 147 4.72 -3.81 1.38
N PHE A 148 3.46 -3.78 1.77
CA PHE A 148 2.87 -4.71 2.74
C PHE A 148 1.66 -5.48 2.18
N ASP A 149 1.37 -5.35 0.90
CA ASP A 149 0.32 -6.05 0.14
C ASP A 149 -1.12 -5.84 0.65
N ASP A 150 -1.34 -4.81 1.44
CA ASP A 150 -2.62 -4.49 2.02
C ASP A 150 -2.72 -2.97 2.21
N ASP A 151 -3.68 -2.33 1.57
CA ASP A 151 -3.94 -0.89 1.75
C ASP A 151 -4.47 -0.54 3.16
N ASN A 152 -4.90 -1.57 3.92
CA ASN A 152 -5.23 -1.47 5.34
C ASN A 152 -4.00 -1.70 6.26
N ALA A 153 -2.82 -1.99 5.72
CA ALA A 153 -1.56 -2.05 6.47
C ALA A 153 -1.09 -0.64 6.87
N MET A 154 -1.97 0.09 7.50
CA MET A 154 -1.75 1.48 7.88
C MET A 154 -2.52 1.79 9.17
N VAL A 155 -1.84 2.42 10.12
CA VAL A 155 -2.48 3.09 11.25
C VAL A 155 -2.40 4.58 11.03
N ARG A 156 -3.52 5.27 11.19
CA ARG A 156 -3.63 6.73 11.09
C ARG A 156 -3.87 7.33 12.46
N ILE A 157 -3.03 8.27 12.84
CA ILE A 157 -3.12 9.01 14.09
C ILE A 157 -3.23 10.49 13.76
N ASP A 158 -4.38 11.07 14.06
CA ASP A 158 -4.61 12.51 13.90
C ASP A 158 -4.07 13.26 15.11
N MET A 159 -3.00 14.02 14.92
CA MET A 159 -2.34 14.76 15.99
C MET A 159 -3.16 15.92 16.54
N SER A 160 -4.23 16.33 15.88
CA SER A 160 -5.20 17.29 16.44
C SER A 160 -5.95 16.75 17.66
N GLU A 161 -5.99 15.42 17.83
CA GLU A 161 -6.56 14.75 19.00
C GLU A 161 -5.54 14.56 20.15
N PHE A 162 -4.27 14.93 19.93
CA PHE A 162 -3.14 14.76 20.85
C PHE A 162 -2.45 16.09 21.18
N MET A 163 -3.23 17.14 21.37
CA MET A 163 -2.76 18.49 21.63
C MET A 163 -2.42 18.73 23.11
N GLU A 164 -2.83 17.85 24.00
CA GLU A 164 -2.68 18.00 25.43
C GLU A 164 -1.61 17.07 26.00
N LYS A 165 -1.00 17.45 27.11
CA LYS A 165 0.08 16.69 27.76
C LYS A 165 -0.32 15.25 28.11
N HIS A 166 -1.53 15.04 28.62
CA HIS A 166 -2.02 13.71 29.00
C HIS A 166 -2.30 12.80 27.80
N SER A 167 -2.31 13.31 26.60
CA SER A 167 -2.49 12.53 25.37
C SER A 167 -1.36 11.52 25.12
N VAL A 168 -0.19 11.70 25.73
CA VAL A 168 0.91 10.72 25.66
C VAL A 168 0.45 9.34 26.14
N ALA A 169 -0.31 9.28 27.23
CA ALA A 169 -0.84 8.02 27.76
C ALA A 169 -1.80 7.33 26.78
N ARG A 170 -2.51 8.05 25.95
CA ARG A 170 -3.35 7.50 24.88
C ARG A 170 -2.52 6.87 23.75
N LEU A 171 -1.34 7.41 23.47
CA LEU A 171 -0.46 6.89 22.42
C LEU A 171 0.30 5.63 22.83
N ILE A 172 0.91 5.65 24.01
CA ILE A 172 1.82 4.60 24.48
C ILE A 172 1.24 3.70 25.57
N GLY A 173 0.08 4.04 26.11
CA GLY A 173 -0.56 3.37 27.24
C GLY A 173 -0.36 4.08 28.56
N ALA A 174 -1.35 3.93 29.46
CA ALA A 174 -1.28 4.47 30.81
C ALA A 174 -0.35 3.64 31.69
N PRO A 175 0.33 4.26 32.69
CA PRO A 175 1.10 3.54 33.69
C PRO A 175 0.22 2.65 34.56
N PRO A 176 0.78 1.62 35.26
CA PRO A 176 0.03 0.80 36.19
C PRO A 176 -0.73 1.62 37.24
N GLY A 177 -2.00 1.27 37.45
CA GLY A 177 -2.89 1.96 38.40
C GLY A 177 -3.65 3.16 37.85
N TYR A 178 -3.43 3.54 36.58
CA TYR A 178 -4.18 4.60 35.91
C TYR A 178 -5.22 4.06 34.97
N VAL A 179 -6.25 4.87 34.69
CA VAL A 179 -7.33 4.52 33.73
C VAL A 179 -6.72 4.32 32.35
N GLY A 180 -7.13 3.24 31.67
CA GLY A 180 -6.64 2.89 30.33
C GLY A 180 -5.40 1.97 30.32
N TYR A 181 -4.89 1.56 31.48
CA TYR A 181 -3.75 0.65 31.56
C TYR A 181 -3.96 -0.67 30.80
N ASP A 182 -5.13 -1.27 30.97
CA ASP A 182 -5.46 -2.55 30.34
C ASP A 182 -5.72 -2.44 28.83
N GLU A 183 -6.10 -1.28 28.35
CA GLU A 183 -6.40 -1.03 26.93
C GLU A 183 -5.14 -0.85 26.08
N GLY A 184 -4.05 -0.41 26.72
CA GLY A 184 -2.80 -0.07 26.03
C GLY A 184 -2.87 1.23 25.23
N GLY A 185 -1.77 1.59 24.56
CA GLY A 185 -1.68 2.78 23.71
C GLY A 185 -2.14 2.53 22.29
N VAL A 186 -2.78 3.50 21.68
CA VAL A 186 -3.27 3.43 20.29
C VAL A 186 -2.11 3.13 19.33
N LEU A 187 -1.00 3.83 19.46
CA LEU A 187 0.16 3.65 18.60
C LEU A 187 0.91 2.34 18.91
N THR A 188 1.25 2.13 20.15
CA THR A 188 2.05 0.97 20.58
C THR A 188 1.33 -0.35 20.35
N GLU A 189 0.03 -0.44 20.62
CA GLU A 189 -0.75 -1.63 20.36
C GLU A 189 -0.90 -1.92 18.86
N ALA A 190 -1.15 -0.90 18.04
CA ALA A 190 -1.27 -1.05 16.60
C ALA A 190 0.02 -1.63 15.98
N VAL A 191 1.19 -1.11 16.37
CA VAL A 191 2.49 -1.57 15.86
C VAL A 191 2.90 -2.91 16.46
N ARG A 192 2.60 -3.15 17.74
CA ARG A 192 2.86 -4.44 18.37
C ARG A 192 2.09 -5.58 17.68
N ARG A 193 0.84 -5.35 17.32
CA ARG A 193 -0.01 -6.33 16.61
C ARG A 193 0.38 -6.52 15.16
N ARG A 194 0.80 -5.45 14.50
CA ARG A 194 1.19 -5.44 13.10
C ARG A 194 2.48 -4.64 12.91
N PRO A 195 3.66 -5.26 13.03
CA PRO A 195 4.95 -4.57 12.93
C PRO A 195 5.27 -4.04 11.52
N TYR A 196 4.69 -4.66 10.49
CA TYR A 196 4.90 -4.32 9.08
C TYR A 196 3.73 -3.49 8.58
N GLN A 197 3.84 -2.19 8.74
CA GLN A 197 2.80 -1.26 8.30
C GLN A 197 3.33 0.14 8.11
N VAL A 198 2.50 1.00 7.52
CA VAL A 198 2.70 2.43 7.47
C VAL A 198 2.06 3.07 8.70
N VAL A 199 2.78 3.92 9.38
CA VAL A 199 2.25 4.74 10.48
C VAL A 199 2.16 6.18 9.99
N LEU A 200 0.93 6.68 9.88
CA LEU A 200 0.62 8.02 9.44
C LEU A 200 0.24 8.91 10.61
N PHE A 201 1.03 9.97 10.83
CA PHE A 201 0.72 11.03 11.78
C PHE A 201 0.24 12.27 11.03
N ASP A 202 -1.06 12.50 11.05
CA ASP A 202 -1.66 13.67 10.40
C ASP A 202 -1.56 14.92 11.28
N GLU A 203 -1.38 16.06 10.64
CA GLU A 203 -1.34 17.37 11.29
C GLU A 203 -0.34 17.44 12.44
N VAL A 204 0.87 16.98 12.19
CA VAL A 204 1.92 16.81 13.20
C VAL A 204 2.30 18.12 13.91
N GLU A 205 2.09 19.28 13.28
CA GLU A 205 2.31 20.60 13.89
C GLU A 205 1.40 20.90 15.10
N LYS A 206 0.29 20.16 15.23
CA LYS A 206 -0.67 20.35 16.34
C LYS A 206 -0.34 19.51 17.58
N ALA A 207 0.60 18.58 17.49
CA ALA A 207 0.96 17.72 18.59
C ALA A 207 1.56 18.50 19.77
N HIS A 208 1.19 18.09 21.01
CA HIS A 208 1.82 18.61 22.21
C HIS A 208 3.33 18.29 22.22
N PRO A 209 4.20 19.15 22.77
CA PRO A 209 5.65 18.89 22.83
C PRO A 209 6.03 17.54 23.44
N ASP A 210 5.30 17.06 24.44
CA ASP A 210 5.55 15.74 25.05
C ASP A 210 5.21 14.58 24.10
N VAL A 211 4.19 14.75 23.25
CA VAL A 211 3.87 13.82 22.16
C VAL A 211 4.99 13.82 21.12
N PHE A 212 5.56 14.98 20.82
CA PHE A 212 6.72 15.11 19.93
C PHE A 212 7.93 14.31 20.42
N ASN A 213 8.18 14.26 21.71
CA ASN A 213 9.26 13.47 22.29
C ASN A 213 9.09 11.98 22.01
N VAL A 214 7.85 11.48 22.00
CA VAL A 214 7.53 10.10 21.59
C VAL A 214 7.92 9.85 20.13
N LEU A 215 7.59 10.79 19.24
CA LEU A 215 7.96 10.72 17.83
C LEU A 215 9.48 10.72 17.64
N LEU A 216 10.20 11.56 18.36
CA LEU A 216 11.66 11.62 18.31
C LEU A 216 12.29 10.29 18.72
N GLN A 217 11.76 9.64 19.74
CA GLN A 217 12.23 8.33 20.16
C GLN A 217 12.04 7.26 19.09
N VAL A 218 10.87 7.23 18.43
CA VAL A 218 10.61 6.33 17.31
C VAL A 218 11.58 6.56 16.16
N LEU A 219 11.85 7.82 15.81
CA LEU A 219 12.73 8.17 14.70
C LEU A 219 14.18 7.85 14.97
N ASP A 220 14.64 7.98 16.22
CA ASP A 220 16.02 7.72 16.60
C ASP A 220 16.33 6.26 16.90
N ASP A 221 15.50 5.66 17.76
CA ASP A 221 15.76 4.35 18.35
C ASP A 221 15.02 3.23 17.62
N GLY A 222 14.06 3.56 16.78
CA GLY A 222 13.21 2.59 16.10
C GLY A 222 12.38 1.73 17.06
N ARG A 223 12.16 2.18 18.28
CA ARG A 223 11.43 1.47 19.33
C ARG A 223 10.83 2.41 20.36
N LEU A 224 9.76 1.96 20.98
CA LEU A 224 9.10 2.61 22.11
C LEU A 224 8.88 1.63 23.24
N THR A 225 8.98 2.09 24.49
CA THR A 225 8.49 1.35 25.66
C THR A 225 7.07 1.80 25.95
N ASP A 226 6.13 0.85 26.00
CA ASP A 226 4.72 1.12 26.32
C ASP A 226 4.48 1.31 27.82
N GLY A 227 3.25 1.64 28.21
CA GLY A 227 2.87 1.82 29.60
C GLY A 227 2.96 0.55 30.47
N GLN A 228 3.06 -0.62 29.85
CA GLN A 228 3.22 -1.92 30.50
C GLN A 228 4.68 -2.39 30.56
N GLY A 229 5.62 -1.55 30.17
CA GLY A 229 7.05 -1.83 30.17
C GLY A 229 7.53 -2.71 29.00
N ARG A 230 6.67 -2.98 28.00
CA ARG A 230 7.06 -3.75 26.82
C ARG A 230 7.73 -2.85 25.79
N THR A 231 8.77 -3.35 25.14
CA THR A 231 9.40 -2.65 24.01
C THR A 231 8.70 -3.00 22.72
N VAL A 232 8.24 -1.97 22.01
CA VAL A 232 7.59 -2.11 20.70
C VAL A 232 8.56 -1.69 19.61
N ASP A 233 8.75 -2.58 18.61
CA ASP A 233 9.69 -2.38 17.51
C ASP A 233 9.01 -1.66 16.33
N PHE A 234 9.61 -0.55 15.89
CA PHE A 234 9.19 0.26 14.75
C PHE A 234 10.12 0.13 13.54
N LYS A 235 11.14 -0.71 13.59
CA LYS A 235 12.15 -0.81 12.52
C LYS A 235 11.60 -1.29 11.17
N GLN A 236 10.48 -1.99 11.19
CA GLN A 236 9.81 -2.49 9.97
C GLN A 236 8.63 -1.61 9.56
N THR A 237 8.43 -0.49 10.22
CA THR A 237 7.39 0.49 9.87
C THR A 237 7.93 1.57 8.95
N LEU A 238 7.05 2.10 8.11
CA LEU A 238 7.28 3.32 7.36
C LEU A 238 6.54 4.45 8.06
N ILE A 239 7.26 5.48 8.48
CA ILE A 239 6.70 6.62 9.20
C ILE A 239 6.43 7.77 8.24
N ILE A 240 5.18 8.16 8.16
CA ILE A 240 4.73 9.31 7.37
C ILE A 240 4.12 10.34 8.31
N LEU A 241 4.62 11.56 8.25
CA LEU A 241 4.07 12.71 8.97
C LEU A 241 3.53 13.70 7.95
N THR A 242 2.37 14.25 8.18
CA THR A 242 1.80 15.29 7.31
C THR A 242 1.65 16.61 8.06
N SER A 243 1.82 17.70 7.35
CA SER A 243 1.62 19.05 7.87
C SER A 243 1.09 19.98 6.78
N ASN A 244 0.24 20.90 7.17
CA ASN A 244 -0.28 21.97 6.31
C ASN A 244 0.46 23.30 6.53
N LEU A 245 1.57 23.30 7.27
CA LEU A 245 2.38 24.50 7.49
C LEU A 245 2.81 25.13 6.16
N GLY A 246 2.54 26.42 6.01
CA GLY A 246 2.89 27.17 4.81
C GLY A 246 2.09 26.81 3.55
N ALA A 247 1.15 25.86 3.62
CA ALA A 247 0.39 25.37 2.46
C ALA A 247 -0.42 26.48 1.75
N ARG A 248 -0.82 27.51 2.49
CA ARG A 248 -1.53 28.68 1.94
C ARG A 248 -0.76 29.37 0.80
N ALA A 249 0.55 29.50 0.95
CA ALA A 249 1.40 30.09 -0.10
C ALA A 249 1.32 29.35 -1.43
N LEU A 250 1.24 28.01 -1.40
CA LEU A 250 1.06 27.18 -2.59
C LEU A 250 -0.37 27.26 -3.13
N SER A 251 -1.38 27.27 -2.26
CA SER A 251 -2.80 27.32 -2.65
C SER A 251 -3.19 28.63 -3.32
N GLU A 252 -2.57 29.74 -2.95
CA GLU A 252 -2.84 31.08 -3.46
C GLU A 252 -2.08 31.39 -4.76
N LEU A 253 -1.19 30.51 -5.23
CA LEU A 253 -0.50 30.72 -6.51
C LEU A 253 -1.49 30.71 -7.68
N PRO A 254 -1.31 31.62 -8.65
CA PRO A 254 -2.03 31.54 -9.91
C PRO A 254 -1.72 30.21 -10.65
N GLU A 255 -2.66 29.72 -11.41
CA GLU A 255 -2.47 28.53 -12.23
C GLU A 255 -1.29 28.71 -13.20
N GLY A 256 -0.35 27.77 -13.22
CA GLY A 256 0.85 27.83 -14.06
C GLY A 256 1.98 28.71 -13.54
N ALA A 257 1.85 29.32 -12.36
CA ALA A 257 2.93 30.11 -11.74
C ALA A 257 4.08 29.23 -11.22
N ASP A 258 5.29 29.80 -11.20
CA ASP A 258 6.45 29.16 -10.59
C ASP A 258 6.24 29.00 -9.07
N ALA A 259 6.34 27.75 -8.60
CA ALA A 259 6.15 27.41 -7.19
C ALA A 259 7.40 27.58 -6.31
N SER A 260 8.55 27.95 -6.87
CA SER A 260 9.83 27.98 -6.14
C SER A 260 9.83 28.90 -4.92
N ALA A 261 9.28 30.12 -5.06
CA ALA A 261 9.17 31.07 -3.94
C ALA A 261 8.19 30.59 -2.87
N ALA A 262 7.06 30.01 -3.28
CA ALA A 262 6.07 29.44 -2.36
C ALA A 262 6.62 28.22 -1.60
N LYS A 263 7.37 27.36 -2.25
CA LYS A 263 8.08 26.23 -1.61
C LYS A 263 9.11 26.69 -0.59
N ALA A 264 9.86 27.74 -0.89
CA ALA A 264 10.79 28.36 0.05
C ALA A 264 10.07 28.91 1.29
N GLU A 265 8.92 29.54 1.12
CA GLU A 265 8.07 30.02 2.22
C GLU A 265 7.53 28.87 3.08
N VAL A 266 7.12 27.76 2.48
CA VAL A 266 6.71 26.54 3.20
C VAL A 266 7.84 26.01 4.06
N MET A 267 9.05 25.91 3.52
CA MET A 267 10.22 25.43 4.27
C MET A 267 10.64 26.39 5.40
N GLU A 268 10.47 27.68 5.21
CA GLU A 268 10.69 28.66 6.26
C GLU A 268 9.70 28.47 7.42
N ALA A 269 8.42 28.30 7.13
CA ALA A 269 7.40 28.00 8.13
C ALA A 269 7.68 26.70 8.89
N VAL A 270 8.13 25.67 8.20
CA VAL A 270 8.52 24.38 8.79
C VAL A 270 9.70 24.54 9.74
N ARG A 271 10.75 25.23 9.34
CA ARG A 271 11.94 25.50 10.19
C ARG A 271 11.62 26.35 11.40
N ALA A 272 10.67 27.29 11.28
CA ALA A 272 10.22 28.12 12.39
C ALA A 272 9.40 27.34 13.43
N HIS A 273 8.67 26.30 13.00
CA HIS A 273 7.78 25.52 13.86
C HIS A 273 8.45 24.31 14.49
N PHE A 274 9.21 23.54 13.70
CA PHE A 274 9.87 22.31 14.14
C PHE A 274 11.33 22.56 14.52
N ARG A 275 11.79 21.87 15.56
CA ARG A 275 13.20 21.92 15.98
C ARG A 275 14.10 21.28 14.91
N PRO A 276 15.31 21.79 14.70
CA PRO A 276 16.29 21.20 13.79
C PRO A 276 16.57 19.72 14.05
N GLU A 277 16.60 19.32 15.31
CA GLU A 277 16.80 17.92 15.73
C GLU A 277 15.74 16.98 15.13
N PHE A 278 14.48 17.41 15.14
CA PHE A 278 13.39 16.63 14.55
C PHE A 278 13.53 16.53 13.03
N LEU A 279 13.75 17.66 12.35
CA LEU A 279 13.88 17.69 10.90
C LEU A 279 15.08 16.89 10.40
N ASN A 280 16.19 16.89 11.14
CA ASN A 280 17.40 16.15 10.79
C ASN A 280 17.27 14.63 10.95
N ARG A 281 16.30 14.17 11.71
CA ARG A 281 16.03 12.73 11.88
C ARG A 281 15.15 12.14 10.80
N LEU A 282 14.46 12.97 10.04
CA LEU A 282 13.66 12.56 8.91
C LEU A 282 14.56 12.25 7.70
N ASP A 283 14.22 11.19 6.95
CA ASP A 283 14.91 10.88 5.70
C ASP A 283 14.73 12.00 4.68
N GLU A 284 13.50 12.49 4.52
CA GLU A 284 13.17 13.57 3.61
C GLU A 284 11.99 14.41 4.10
N GLN A 285 12.02 15.69 3.74
CA GLN A 285 10.91 16.62 3.82
C GLN A 285 10.45 16.90 2.40
N ILE A 286 9.23 16.54 2.09
CA ILE A 286 8.73 16.53 0.70
C ILE A 286 7.57 17.49 0.58
N ILE A 287 7.72 18.51 -0.27
CA ILE A 287 6.64 19.42 -0.60
C ILE A 287 5.90 18.87 -1.81
N PHE A 288 4.60 18.53 -1.62
CA PHE A 288 3.74 18.10 -2.70
C PHE A 288 3.34 19.29 -3.57
N ASP A 289 3.41 19.09 -4.87
CA ASP A 289 2.98 20.08 -5.83
C ASP A 289 1.47 20.22 -5.84
N ARG A 290 1.00 21.44 -6.09
CA ARG A 290 -0.40 21.68 -6.36
C ARG A 290 -0.81 20.95 -7.64
N LEU A 291 -1.94 20.25 -7.60
CA LEU A 291 -2.48 19.60 -8.79
C LEU A 291 -2.96 20.65 -9.79
N ASN A 292 -2.64 20.42 -11.05
CA ASN A 292 -3.13 21.23 -12.17
C ASN A 292 -4.25 20.51 -12.93
N ARG A 293 -4.88 21.21 -13.87
CA ARG A 293 -5.97 20.64 -14.68
C ARG A 293 -5.52 19.43 -15.50
N ALA A 294 -4.28 19.41 -15.97
CA ALA A 294 -3.73 18.31 -16.74
C ALA A 294 -3.61 17.02 -15.91
N ASP A 295 -3.39 17.13 -14.59
CA ASP A 295 -3.32 15.97 -13.70
C ASP A 295 -4.68 15.30 -13.49
N MET A 296 -5.77 16.03 -13.67
CA MET A 296 -7.13 15.55 -13.41
C MET A 296 -7.54 14.38 -14.29
N SER A 297 -7.07 14.30 -15.51
CA SER A 297 -7.36 13.18 -16.42
C SER A 297 -6.92 11.84 -15.81
N GLY A 298 -5.69 11.77 -15.32
CA GLY A 298 -5.18 10.56 -14.67
C GLY A 298 -5.91 10.22 -13.36
N ILE A 299 -6.29 11.22 -12.58
CA ILE A 299 -7.02 11.03 -11.31
C ILE A 299 -8.44 10.53 -11.57
N VAL A 300 -9.12 11.05 -12.59
CA VAL A 300 -10.44 10.56 -13.02
C VAL A 300 -10.37 9.08 -13.41
N GLU A 301 -9.38 8.68 -14.20
CA GLU A 301 -9.18 7.27 -14.58
C GLU A 301 -9.02 6.35 -13.36
N ILE A 302 -8.25 6.76 -12.38
CA ILE A 302 -8.04 5.98 -11.14
C ILE A 302 -9.35 5.82 -10.37
N GLN A 303 -10.13 6.89 -10.20
CA GLN A 303 -11.40 6.85 -9.48
C GLN A 303 -12.45 6.01 -10.23
N LEU A 304 -12.52 6.13 -11.54
CA LEU A 304 -13.42 5.32 -12.38
C LEU A 304 -13.05 3.83 -12.33
N HIS A 305 -11.78 3.50 -12.34
CA HIS A 305 -11.34 2.11 -12.23
C HIS A 305 -11.78 1.46 -10.91
N ARG A 306 -11.78 2.20 -9.81
CA ARG A 306 -12.31 1.73 -8.53
C ARG A 306 -13.82 1.46 -8.58
N LEU A 307 -14.56 2.31 -9.27
CA LEU A 307 -16.00 2.12 -9.48
C LEU A 307 -16.28 0.90 -10.39
N GLU A 308 -15.53 0.77 -11.47
CA GLU A 308 -15.62 -0.37 -12.38
C GLU A 308 -15.38 -1.71 -11.68
N LYS A 309 -14.41 -1.78 -10.78
CA LYS A 309 -14.17 -2.97 -9.95
C LYS A 309 -15.37 -3.36 -9.08
N ARG A 310 -16.08 -2.38 -8.53
CA ARG A 310 -17.29 -2.64 -7.74
C ARG A 310 -18.44 -3.14 -8.61
N LEU A 311 -18.59 -2.61 -9.81
CA LEU A 311 -19.60 -3.02 -10.77
C LEU A 311 -19.29 -4.40 -11.40
N ALA A 312 -18.05 -4.80 -11.48
CA ALA A 312 -17.62 -6.08 -12.00
C ALA A 312 -18.23 -7.28 -11.24
N ALA A 313 -18.49 -7.12 -9.93
CA ALA A 313 -19.18 -8.12 -9.11
C ALA A 313 -20.60 -8.46 -9.64
N ARG A 314 -21.25 -7.49 -10.29
CA ARG A 314 -22.56 -7.65 -10.97
C ARG A 314 -22.44 -7.88 -12.48
N LYS A 315 -21.21 -8.09 -12.98
CA LYS A 315 -20.91 -8.21 -14.42
C LYS A 315 -21.38 -7.01 -15.24
N ILE A 316 -21.41 -5.83 -14.63
CA ILE A 316 -21.76 -4.57 -15.28
C ILE A 316 -20.47 -3.90 -15.76
N THR A 317 -20.48 -3.51 -17.04
CA THR A 317 -19.40 -2.75 -17.67
C THR A 317 -19.81 -1.31 -17.79
N LEU A 318 -18.97 -0.39 -17.29
CA LEU A 318 -19.15 1.04 -17.38
C LEU A 318 -18.24 1.58 -18.48
N ASP A 319 -18.82 2.18 -19.51
CA ASP A 319 -18.10 2.72 -20.66
C ASP A 319 -18.32 4.24 -20.73
N LEU A 320 -17.33 5.00 -20.25
CA LEU A 320 -17.32 6.45 -20.36
C LEU A 320 -16.54 6.88 -21.60
N ASP A 321 -17.13 7.74 -22.40
CA ASP A 321 -16.41 8.36 -23.49
C ASP A 321 -15.49 9.52 -23.04
N ALA A 322 -14.69 10.07 -23.96
CA ALA A 322 -13.76 11.14 -23.66
C ALA A 322 -14.46 12.41 -23.14
N THR A 323 -15.67 12.71 -23.60
CA THR A 323 -16.45 13.88 -23.17
C THR A 323 -16.94 13.74 -21.73
N ALA A 324 -17.37 12.56 -21.33
CA ALA A 324 -17.77 12.27 -19.95
C ALA A 324 -16.59 12.38 -18.98
N LYS A 325 -15.43 11.82 -19.34
CA LYS A 325 -14.20 11.91 -18.54
C LYS A 325 -13.71 13.36 -18.41
N ALA A 326 -13.73 14.12 -19.50
CA ALA A 326 -13.36 15.54 -19.48
C ALA A 326 -14.32 16.37 -18.61
N TRP A 327 -15.61 16.07 -18.67
CA TRP A 327 -16.61 16.73 -17.83
C TRP A 327 -16.36 16.46 -16.33
N LEU A 328 -16.10 15.22 -15.96
CA LEU A 328 -15.75 14.86 -14.58
C LEU A 328 -14.47 15.53 -14.11
N ALA A 329 -13.46 15.60 -14.97
CA ALA A 329 -12.20 16.28 -14.67
C ALA A 329 -12.41 17.78 -14.40
N GLU A 330 -13.22 18.45 -15.17
CA GLU A 330 -13.50 19.88 -15.00
C GLU A 330 -14.37 20.16 -13.77
N GLU A 331 -15.43 19.39 -13.55
CA GLU A 331 -16.32 19.55 -12.39
C GLU A 331 -15.65 19.12 -11.08
N GLY A 332 -14.74 18.18 -11.14
CA GLY A 332 -14.01 17.66 -9.98
C GLY A 332 -12.75 18.44 -9.59
N TYR A 333 -12.38 19.46 -10.36
CA TYR A 333 -11.22 20.29 -10.11
C TYR A 333 -11.56 21.59 -9.38
N ASP A 334 -10.78 21.90 -8.36
CA ASP A 334 -10.81 23.19 -7.67
C ASP A 334 -9.40 23.76 -7.60
N PRO A 335 -9.18 25.03 -7.98
CA PRO A 335 -7.86 25.65 -7.95
C PRO A 335 -7.22 25.68 -6.55
N VAL A 336 -8.01 25.68 -5.48
CA VAL A 336 -7.55 25.72 -4.09
C VAL A 336 -7.44 24.30 -3.50
N PHE A 337 -8.47 23.49 -3.72
CA PHE A 337 -8.57 22.16 -3.10
C PHE A 337 -8.17 20.99 -4.04
N GLY A 338 -7.67 21.30 -5.24
CA GLY A 338 -7.20 20.31 -6.20
C GLY A 338 -8.29 19.32 -6.63
N ALA A 339 -8.03 18.03 -6.48
CA ALA A 339 -8.95 16.96 -6.86
C ALA A 339 -9.95 16.57 -5.74
N ARG A 340 -9.96 17.28 -4.63
CA ARG A 340 -10.85 16.96 -3.49
C ARG A 340 -12.32 16.87 -3.86
N PRO A 341 -12.88 17.76 -4.72
CA PRO A 341 -14.28 17.69 -5.11
C PRO A 341 -14.63 16.48 -5.98
N LEU A 342 -13.67 15.89 -6.69
CA LEU A 342 -13.92 14.85 -7.68
C LEU A 342 -14.68 13.64 -7.12
N LYS A 343 -14.31 13.17 -5.94
CA LYS A 343 -14.96 12.02 -5.31
C LYS A 343 -16.45 12.26 -5.07
N ARG A 344 -16.80 13.47 -4.65
CA ARG A 344 -18.20 13.87 -4.43
C ARG A 344 -18.96 14.06 -5.74
N VAL A 345 -18.30 14.60 -6.76
CA VAL A 345 -18.88 14.73 -8.11
C VAL A 345 -19.19 13.35 -8.69
N ILE A 346 -18.27 12.41 -8.62
CA ILE A 346 -18.51 11.02 -9.08
C ILE A 346 -19.65 10.38 -8.27
N GLN A 347 -19.69 10.56 -6.97
CA GLN A 347 -20.76 10.04 -6.14
C GLN A 347 -22.12 10.57 -6.57
N ARG A 348 -22.28 11.88 -6.66
CA ARG A 348 -23.56 12.52 -6.94
C ARG A 348 -24.00 12.40 -8.41
N GLN A 349 -23.07 12.50 -9.33
CA GLN A 349 -23.39 12.58 -10.76
C GLN A 349 -23.35 11.23 -11.48
N LEU A 350 -22.70 10.24 -10.90
CA LEU A 350 -22.53 8.91 -11.52
C LEU A 350 -23.03 7.78 -10.60
N GLN A 351 -22.55 7.69 -9.38
CA GLN A 351 -22.90 6.57 -8.48
C GLN A 351 -24.38 6.59 -8.04
N ASP A 352 -24.89 7.74 -7.61
CA ASP A 352 -26.28 7.86 -7.17
C ASP A 352 -27.28 7.56 -8.29
N PRO A 353 -27.14 8.13 -9.49
CA PRO A 353 -28.00 7.75 -10.62
C PRO A 353 -27.90 6.27 -11.02
N LEU A 354 -26.68 5.70 -11.01
CA LEU A 354 -26.49 4.27 -11.29
C LEU A 354 -27.17 3.39 -10.24
N ALA A 355 -27.08 3.75 -8.96
CA ALA A 355 -27.74 3.03 -7.89
C ALA A 355 -29.26 3.00 -8.09
N GLU A 356 -29.88 4.13 -8.45
CA GLU A 356 -31.32 4.20 -8.75
C GLU A 356 -31.66 3.32 -9.95
N MET A 357 -30.88 3.36 -11.03
CA MET A 357 -31.12 2.55 -12.22
C MET A 357 -30.98 1.04 -11.96
N LEU A 358 -30.06 0.64 -11.10
CA LEU A 358 -29.88 -0.76 -10.70
C LEU A 358 -31.05 -1.24 -9.82
N LEU A 359 -31.48 -0.43 -8.86
CA LEU A 359 -32.57 -0.79 -7.95
C LEU A 359 -33.95 -0.78 -8.62
N SER A 360 -34.15 0.10 -9.60
CA SER A 360 -35.40 0.17 -10.39
C SER A 360 -35.50 -0.91 -11.46
N GLY A 361 -34.42 -1.63 -11.73
CA GLY A 361 -34.38 -2.63 -12.78
C GLY A 361 -34.20 -2.09 -14.21
N GLU A 362 -33.92 -0.78 -14.37
CA GLU A 362 -33.59 -0.20 -15.66
C GLU A 362 -32.29 -0.78 -16.24
N VAL A 363 -31.34 -1.13 -15.37
CA VAL A 363 -30.09 -1.78 -15.69
C VAL A 363 -30.03 -3.16 -15.06
N LEU A 364 -29.83 -4.17 -15.88
CA LEU A 364 -29.70 -5.57 -15.45
C LEU A 364 -28.25 -5.99 -15.31
N ASP A 365 -28.00 -7.00 -14.51
CA ASP A 365 -26.69 -7.64 -14.41
C ASP A 365 -26.22 -8.11 -15.79
N GLY A 366 -24.94 -7.89 -16.11
CA GLY A 366 -24.38 -8.20 -17.42
C GLY A 366 -24.51 -7.11 -18.48
N SER A 367 -25.08 -5.96 -18.13
CA SER A 367 -25.27 -4.82 -19.03
C SER A 367 -23.98 -4.01 -19.23
N VAL A 368 -23.89 -3.37 -20.40
CA VAL A 368 -22.90 -2.33 -20.70
C VAL A 368 -23.60 -0.97 -20.62
N ILE A 369 -23.13 -0.11 -19.70
CA ILE A 369 -23.68 1.23 -19.50
C ILE A 369 -22.77 2.23 -20.18
N ARG A 370 -23.25 2.95 -21.17
CA ARG A 370 -22.54 4.01 -21.85
C ARG A 370 -22.84 5.35 -21.20
N VAL A 371 -21.79 6.13 -20.95
CA VAL A 371 -21.87 7.46 -20.36
C VAL A 371 -21.18 8.47 -21.25
N THR A 372 -21.87 9.54 -21.56
CA THR A 372 -21.33 10.69 -22.26
C THR A 372 -21.70 11.97 -21.50
N ALA A 373 -21.21 13.11 -21.93
CA ALA A 373 -21.57 14.40 -21.36
C ALA A 373 -22.28 15.28 -22.40
N GLY A 374 -23.30 15.96 -21.95
CA GLY A 374 -24.07 16.93 -22.73
C GLY A 374 -24.09 18.31 -22.06
N PRO A 375 -24.89 19.28 -22.61
CA PRO A 375 -24.95 20.63 -22.07
C PRO A 375 -25.44 20.75 -20.62
N GLU A 376 -26.26 19.79 -20.18
CA GLU A 376 -26.85 19.80 -18.84
C GLU A 376 -26.08 18.97 -17.81
N GLY A 377 -25.12 18.17 -18.23
CA GLY A 377 -24.35 17.27 -17.38
C GLY A 377 -24.11 15.91 -18.02
N LEU A 378 -23.94 14.87 -17.21
CA LEU A 378 -23.74 13.51 -17.71
C LEU A 378 -25.03 12.93 -18.30
N LEU A 379 -24.86 12.16 -19.36
CA LEU A 379 -25.90 11.32 -19.96
C LEU A 379 -25.54 9.85 -19.73
N ILE A 380 -26.28 9.18 -18.87
CA ILE A 380 -26.07 7.76 -18.50
C ILE A 380 -27.10 6.91 -19.25
N GLY A 381 -26.67 6.24 -20.31
CA GLY A 381 -27.60 5.63 -21.25
C GLY A 381 -28.49 6.71 -21.87
N ASP A 382 -29.79 6.64 -21.65
CA ASP A 382 -30.77 7.65 -22.09
C ASP A 382 -31.15 8.66 -20.99
N ARG A 383 -30.58 8.53 -19.81
CA ARG A 383 -30.90 9.36 -18.64
C ARG A 383 -30.00 10.58 -18.54
N VAL A 384 -30.58 11.76 -18.55
CA VAL A 384 -29.88 13.03 -18.30
C VAL A 384 -29.75 13.28 -16.81
N VAL A 385 -28.51 13.46 -16.33
CA VAL A 385 -28.22 13.83 -14.95
C VAL A 385 -27.86 15.31 -14.92
N LYS A 386 -28.75 16.14 -14.36
CA LYS A 386 -28.50 17.59 -14.28
C LYS A 386 -27.39 17.89 -13.29
N SER A 387 -26.46 18.74 -13.70
CA SER A 387 -25.42 19.25 -12.82
C SER A 387 -26.05 20.13 -11.73
N GLN A 388 -25.71 19.85 -10.49
CA GLN A 388 -26.08 20.71 -9.36
C GLN A 388 -24.96 21.75 -9.17
N ARG A 389 -24.96 22.81 -9.99
CA ARG A 389 -24.17 24.00 -9.72
C ARG A 389 -24.88 24.92 -8.75
#